data_aade308437d390e0032a2faa71953c9a
#
_entry.id   aade308437d390e0032a2faa71953c9a
#
_cell.length_a   1.000
_cell.length_b   1.000
_cell.length_c   1.000
_cell.angle_alpha   90.00
_cell.angle_beta   90.00
_cell.angle_gamma   90.00
#
_symmetry.space_group_name_H-M   'P 1'
#
loop_
_entity.id
_entity.type
_entity.pdbx_description
1 polymer ?
#
loop_
_entity_poly.entity_id
_entity_poly.type
_entity_poly.pdbx_seq_one_letter_code
_entity_poly.pdbx_strand_id
1 'polypeptide(L)'
;AKTSATVRTHVDGDTVHFDVPESVCADGVLKARFLALNTPESTGKIEEYGVAASHFTQEKLASAVSIILESDSDRWELDSTGGRMLVWVWYQPSEGAEYRNLNLELLQNGYARAYSTANNQYGSICSSALDQARQFKLNLYSGQPDPDFYYGDAIELTLRELRCHPEAYQNKKVAFNGIVTLAHNNSVYVESLDAESGIVFGISVYYGFNLSGKGLSILTPGNEVRIVGSVQYYAAGDQWQISDVSY
;
A
#
# COMPACT_ATOMS: atom_id res chain seq x y z
N ALA A 1 2.01 13.24 -22.82
CA ALA A 1 2.15 14.69 -22.56
C ALA A 1 3.04 14.95 -21.37
N LYS A 2 3.71 16.12 -21.32
CA LYS A 2 4.58 16.56 -20.20
C LYS A 2 4.34 18.01 -19.87
N THR A 3 4.47 18.36 -18.59
CA THR A 3 4.42 19.77 -18.14
C THR A 3 5.29 19.99 -16.92
N SER A 4 5.85 21.20 -16.79
CA SER A 4 6.46 21.64 -15.54
C SER A 4 5.39 21.88 -14.48
N ALA A 5 5.73 21.68 -13.22
CA ALA A 5 4.81 21.84 -12.10
C ALA A 5 5.53 22.31 -10.84
N THR A 6 4.76 22.90 -9.92
CA THR A 6 5.19 23.18 -8.54
C THR A 6 4.16 22.59 -7.58
N VAL A 7 4.61 22.16 -6.41
CA VAL A 7 3.69 21.60 -5.41
C VAL A 7 2.78 22.68 -4.86
N ARG A 8 1.48 22.47 -4.92
CA ARG A 8 0.47 23.31 -4.27
C ARG A 8 0.04 22.76 -2.93
N THR A 9 -0.38 21.48 -2.90
CA THR A 9 -0.86 20.82 -1.69
C THR A 9 -0.48 19.36 -1.72
N HIS A 10 0.19 18.94 -0.68
CA HIS A 10 0.45 17.52 -0.43
C HIS A 10 -0.78 16.91 0.23
N VAL A 11 -1.30 15.81 -0.31
CA VAL A 11 -2.50 15.14 0.21
C VAL A 11 -2.13 13.80 0.83
N ASP A 12 -1.42 12.94 0.08
CA ASP A 12 -1.09 11.58 0.45
C ASP A 12 0.19 11.13 -0.24
N GLY A 13 0.66 9.91 0.02
CA GLY A 13 1.86 9.37 -0.60
C GLY A 13 1.81 9.30 -2.12
N ASP A 14 0.63 9.08 -2.70
CA ASP A 14 0.40 8.98 -4.14
C ASP A 14 -0.58 10.02 -4.71
N THR A 15 -0.91 11.02 -3.93
CA THR A 15 -1.84 12.08 -4.31
C THR A 15 -1.30 13.45 -3.90
N VAL A 16 -1.05 14.30 -4.88
CA VAL A 16 -0.52 15.66 -4.69
C VAL A 16 -1.23 16.61 -5.66
N HIS A 17 -1.54 17.82 -5.22
CA HIS A 17 -2.01 18.88 -6.11
C HIS A 17 -0.84 19.76 -6.53
N PHE A 18 -0.77 20.01 -7.82
CA PHE A 18 0.29 20.82 -8.43
C PHE A 18 -0.27 22.05 -9.11
N ASP A 19 0.48 23.15 -9.06
CA ASP A 19 0.29 24.27 -9.95
C ASP A 19 0.91 23.93 -11.31
N VAL A 20 0.14 24.12 -12.36
CA VAL A 20 0.50 23.87 -13.76
C VAL A 20 0.03 25.01 -14.67
N PRO A 21 0.58 25.13 -15.88
CA PRO A 21 0.07 26.09 -16.85
C PRO A 21 -1.42 25.89 -17.15
N GLU A 22 -2.16 27.00 -17.35
CA GLU A 22 -3.59 26.99 -17.73
C GLU A 22 -3.89 26.22 -19.03
N SER A 23 -2.90 26.05 -19.89
CA SER A 23 -2.98 25.19 -21.08
C SER A 23 -3.12 23.69 -20.75
N VAL A 24 -2.79 23.28 -19.51
CA VAL A 24 -2.95 21.89 -19.02
C VAL A 24 -4.24 21.73 -18.22
N CYS A 25 -4.48 22.65 -17.28
CA CYS A 25 -5.70 22.73 -16.47
C CYS A 25 -6.19 24.17 -16.45
N ALA A 26 -7.44 24.41 -16.81
CA ALA A 26 -7.98 25.77 -16.94
C ALA A 26 -7.98 26.59 -15.64
N ASP A 27 -8.02 25.94 -14.49
CA ASP A 27 -7.92 26.54 -13.16
C ASP A 27 -6.47 26.61 -12.64
N GLY A 28 -5.50 26.21 -13.47
CA GLY A 28 -4.08 26.17 -13.11
C GLY A 28 -3.70 25.11 -12.09
N VAL A 29 -4.61 24.20 -11.71
CA VAL A 29 -4.41 23.19 -10.69
C VAL A 29 -4.60 21.77 -11.23
N LEU A 30 -3.58 20.95 -11.18
CA LEU A 30 -3.64 19.54 -11.50
C LEU A 30 -3.68 18.72 -10.22
N LYS A 31 -4.80 18.04 -9.97
CA LYS A 31 -4.92 17.04 -8.90
C LYS A 31 -4.35 15.74 -9.40
N ALA A 32 -3.13 15.42 -8.97
CA ALA A 32 -2.40 14.26 -9.44
C ALA A 32 -2.74 13.01 -8.62
N ARG A 33 -2.95 11.89 -9.33
CA ARG A 33 -2.89 10.52 -8.82
C ARG A 33 -1.72 9.83 -9.49
N PHE A 34 -0.81 9.28 -8.70
CA PHE A 34 0.40 8.65 -9.23
C PHE A 34 0.06 7.33 -9.92
N LEU A 35 0.58 7.15 -11.12
CA LEU A 35 0.39 5.94 -11.94
C LEU A 35 1.11 4.74 -11.35
N ALA A 36 0.59 3.56 -11.65
CA ALA A 36 1.15 2.24 -11.42
C ALA A 36 1.27 1.80 -9.96
N LEU A 37 0.81 2.60 -9.01
CA LEU A 37 0.99 2.31 -7.59
C LEU A 37 -0.20 2.75 -6.73
N ASN A 38 -0.23 2.23 -5.51
CA ASN A 38 -1.12 2.66 -4.44
C ASN A 38 -0.34 2.68 -3.13
N THR A 39 -0.17 3.86 -2.54
CA THR A 39 0.37 3.97 -1.19
C THR A 39 -0.70 3.66 -0.16
N PRO A 40 -0.34 3.19 1.04
CA PRO A 40 -1.29 3.15 2.16
C PRO A 40 -1.79 4.55 2.49
N GLU A 41 -3.01 4.65 3.00
CA GLU A 41 -3.64 5.93 3.33
C GLU A 41 -2.91 6.62 4.51
N SER A 42 -2.61 7.90 4.37
CA SER A 42 -2.05 8.76 5.43
C SER A 42 -3.08 9.73 6.00
N THR A 43 -4.27 9.80 5.41
CA THR A 43 -5.38 10.68 5.82
C THR A 43 -6.66 9.88 6.02
N GLY A 44 -7.57 10.39 6.84
CA GLY A 44 -8.82 9.69 7.15
C GLY A 44 -8.55 8.44 7.99
N LYS A 45 -8.72 7.27 7.41
CA LYS A 45 -8.32 6.00 8.04
C LYS A 45 -6.86 5.72 7.71
N ILE A 46 -5.97 6.05 8.63
CA ILE A 46 -4.53 5.86 8.48
C ILE A 46 -4.21 4.37 8.43
N GLU A 47 -3.42 3.97 7.45
CA GLU A 47 -2.91 2.61 7.27
C GLU A 47 -1.43 2.53 7.68
N GLU A 48 -1.01 1.30 7.97
CA GLU A 48 0.40 0.98 8.24
C GLU A 48 1.29 1.43 7.07
N TYR A 49 2.39 2.11 7.37
CA TYR A 49 3.29 2.78 6.42
C TYR A 49 2.67 3.93 5.60
N GLY A 50 1.43 4.33 5.84
CA GLY A 50 0.80 5.45 5.14
C GLY A 50 1.48 6.77 5.43
N VAL A 51 1.72 7.07 6.71
CA VAL A 51 2.43 8.28 7.13
C VAL A 51 3.86 8.30 6.57
N ALA A 52 4.57 7.16 6.62
CA ALA A 52 5.92 7.05 6.08
C ALA A 52 5.97 7.27 4.56
N ALA A 53 5.03 6.70 3.80
CA ALA A 53 4.91 6.92 2.36
C ALA A 53 4.62 8.39 2.01
N SER A 54 3.73 9.01 2.76
CA SER A 54 3.38 10.43 2.62
C SER A 54 4.58 11.33 2.88
N HIS A 55 5.33 11.10 3.96
CA HIS A 55 6.55 11.84 4.27
C HIS A 55 7.63 11.65 3.20
N PHE A 56 7.81 10.43 2.68
CA PHE A 56 8.76 10.17 1.60
C PHE A 56 8.46 11.02 0.36
N THR A 57 7.21 11.04 -0.09
CA THR A 57 6.77 11.88 -1.21
C THR A 57 6.99 13.36 -0.93
N GLN A 58 6.59 13.82 0.25
CA GLN A 58 6.72 15.23 0.65
C GLN A 58 8.18 15.67 0.68
N GLU A 59 9.07 14.88 1.26
CA GLU A 59 10.51 15.19 1.35
C GLU A 59 11.14 15.29 -0.03
N LYS A 60 10.86 14.33 -0.94
CA LYS A 60 11.40 14.34 -2.29
C LYS A 60 10.95 15.57 -3.09
N LEU A 61 9.66 15.91 -3.01
CA LEU A 61 9.10 17.04 -3.73
C LEU A 61 9.49 18.40 -3.12
N ALA A 62 9.61 18.50 -1.80
CA ALA A 62 10.01 19.72 -1.12
C ALA A 62 11.49 20.09 -1.40
N SER A 63 12.35 19.09 -1.58
CA SER A 63 13.77 19.31 -1.91
C SER A 63 14.04 19.42 -3.41
N ALA A 64 13.05 19.19 -4.27
CA ALA A 64 13.22 19.21 -5.71
C ALA A 64 13.45 20.63 -6.25
N VAL A 65 14.46 20.82 -7.10
CA VAL A 65 14.71 22.08 -7.81
C VAL A 65 13.83 22.21 -9.06
N SER A 66 13.31 21.11 -9.56
CA SER A 66 12.39 21.07 -10.70
C SER A 66 11.50 19.84 -10.63
N ILE A 67 10.23 19.98 -11.04
CA ILE A 67 9.26 18.90 -11.12
C ILE A 67 8.63 18.90 -12.51
N ILE A 68 8.52 17.72 -13.11
CA ILE A 68 7.82 17.47 -14.37
C ILE A 68 6.78 16.41 -14.14
N LEU A 69 5.55 16.67 -14.58
CA LEU A 69 4.48 15.70 -14.66
C LEU A 69 4.42 15.14 -16.08
N GLU A 70 4.22 13.84 -16.19
CA GLU A 70 4.09 13.12 -17.46
C GLU A 70 2.86 12.22 -17.44
N SER A 71 2.03 12.27 -18.49
CA SER A 71 0.96 11.29 -18.70
C SER A 71 1.51 9.99 -19.28
N ASP A 72 0.76 8.91 -19.19
CA ASP A 72 1.16 7.63 -19.77
C ASP A 72 1.02 7.57 -21.29
N SER A 73 0.26 8.50 -21.86
CA SER A 73 -0.01 8.63 -23.29
C SER A 73 0.22 10.08 -23.77
N ASP A 74 -0.17 10.37 -25.01
CA ASP A 74 -0.14 11.74 -25.53
C ASP A 74 -1.22 12.65 -24.93
N ARG A 75 -2.09 12.11 -24.07
CA ARG A 75 -3.21 12.82 -23.44
C ARG A 75 -3.15 12.69 -21.94
N TRP A 76 -3.68 13.70 -21.27
CA TRP A 76 -3.97 13.65 -19.85
C TRP A 76 -5.21 12.79 -19.61
N GLU A 77 -5.09 11.77 -18.77
CA GLU A 77 -6.15 10.83 -18.45
C GLU A 77 -6.58 11.01 -16.98
N LEU A 78 -7.89 10.94 -16.75
CA LEU A 78 -8.46 10.99 -15.41
C LEU A 78 -8.48 9.58 -14.80
N ASP A 79 -8.39 9.54 -13.49
CA ASP A 79 -8.62 8.30 -12.74
C ASP A 79 -10.10 7.87 -12.82
N SER A 80 -10.42 6.70 -12.30
CA SER A 80 -11.78 6.14 -12.32
C SER A 80 -12.82 6.99 -11.57
N THR A 81 -12.38 7.90 -10.70
CA THR A 81 -13.27 8.83 -9.99
C THR A 81 -13.60 10.07 -10.83
N GLY A 82 -12.84 10.31 -11.91
CA GLY A 82 -12.95 11.50 -12.77
C GLY A 82 -12.46 12.79 -12.13
N GLY A 83 -11.86 12.72 -10.95
CA GLY A 83 -11.46 13.91 -10.19
C GLY A 83 -9.95 14.20 -10.16
N ARG A 84 -9.11 13.23 -10.57
CA ARG A 84 -7.66 13.36 -10.53
C ARG A 84 -7.04 12.90 -11.84
N MET A 85 -5.93 13.52 -12.23
CA MET A 85 -5.16 13.13 -13.41
C MET A 85 -4.11 12.07 -13.03
N LEU A 86 -4.02 11.04 -13.85
CA LEU A 86 -3.04 9.97 -13.73
C LEU A 86 -1.69 10.45 -14.27
N VAL A 87 -0.65 10.44 -13.42
CA VAL A 87 0.66 11.01 -13.78
C VAL A 87 1.83 10.16 -13.31
N TRP A 88 2.92 10.24 -14.08
CA TRP A 88 4.28 9.98 -13.63
C TRP A 88 4.87 11.29 -13.12
N VAL A 89 5.48 11.25 -11.94
CA VAL A 89 6.09 12.42 -11.30
C VAL A 89 7.61 12.29 -11.38
N TRP A 90 8.22 13.21 -12.10
CA TRP A 90 9.66 13.33 -12.22
C TRP A 90 10.14 14.52 -11.40
N TYR A 91 11.18 14.35 -10.64
CA TYR A 91 11.78 15.42 -9.87
C TYR A 91 13.29 15.45 -10.05
N GLN A 92 13.85 16.64 -10.01
CA GLN A 92 15.29 16.87 -10.06
C GLN A 92 15.78 17.22 -8.65
N PRO A 93 16.62 16.38 -8.00
CA PRO A 93 16.98 16.56 -6.59
C PRO A 93 17.95 17.72 -6.33
N SER A 94 18.73 18.12 -7.34
CA SER A 94 19.64 19.25 -7.28
C SER A 94 19.92 19.80 -8.67
N GLU A 95 20.42 21.01 -8.77
CA GLU A 95 20.78 21.61 -10.04
C GLU A 95 21.81 20.75 -10.80
N GLY A 96 21.53 20.46 -12.07
CA GLY A 96 22.37 19.62 -12.92
C GLY A 96 22.28 18.11 -12.69
N ALA A 97 21.53 17.65 -11.69
CA ALA A 97 21.28 16.22 -11.49
C ALA A 97 20.28 15.68 -12.51
N GLU A 98 20.30 14.37 -12.74
CA GLU A 98 19.29 13.71 -13.55
C GLU A 98 17.93 13.69 -12.85
N TYR A 99 16.86 13.71 -13.64
CA TYR A 99 15.51 13.53 -13.12
C TYR A 99 15.31 12.10 -12.63
N ARG A 100 14.61 11.97 -11.50
CA ARG A 100 14.21 10.69 -10.91
C ARG A 100 12.69 10.54 -10.97
N ASN A 101 12.24 9.33 -11.18
CA ASN A 101 10.82 9.01 -11.19
C ASN A 101 10.36 8.64 -9.78
N LEU A 102 9.54 9.49 -9.17
CA LEU A 102 9.06 9.30 -7.79
C LEU A 102 8.13 8.09 -7.66
N ASN A 103 7.33 7.79 -8.70
CA ASN A 103 6.47 6.59 -8.71
C ASN A 103 7.32 5.32 -8.56
N LEU A 104 8.42 5.24 -9.31
CA LEU A 104 9.34 4.10 -9.23
C LEU A 104 10.05 4.03 -7.88
N GLU A 105 10.47 5.16 -7.33
CA GLU A 105 11.13 5.18 -6.02
C GLU A 105 10.19 4.75 -4.88
N LEU A 106 8.91 5.12 -4.93
CA LEU A 106 7.90 4.63 -3.96
C LEU A 106 7.76 3.12 -4.00
N LEU A 107 7.71 2.51 -5.20
CA LEU A 107 7.69 1.05 -5.37
C LEU A 107 8.99 0.41 -4.89
N GLN A 108 10.14 0.95 -5.31
CA GLN A 108 11.46 0.41 -5.02
C GLN A 108 11.80 0.42 -3.53
N ASN A 109 11.33 1.43 -2.80
CA ASN A 109 11.52 1.54 -1.35
C ASN A 109 10.42 0.83 -0.54
N GLY A 110 9.46 0.18 -1.18
CA GLY A 110 8.40 -0.56 -0.49
C GLY A 110 7.36 0.33 0.21
N TYR A 111 7.19 1.57 -0.22
CA TYR A 111 6.15 2.46 0.28
C TYR A 111 4.82 2.37 -0.49
N ALA A 112 4.78 1.58 -1.54
CA ALA A 112 3.58 1.40 -2.36
C ALA A 112 3.40 -0.04 -2.81
N ARG A 113 2.14 -0.41 -3.04
CA ARG A 113 1.75 -1.63 -3.75
C ARG A 113 1.59 -1.31 -5.22
N ALA A 114 1.84 -2.30 -6.08
CA ALA A 114 1.57 -2.16 -7.50
C ALA A 114 0.06 -2.04 -7.76
N TYR A 115 -0.32 -1.14 -8.65
CA TYR A 115 -1.69 -0.96 -9.11
C TYR A 115 -1.71 -0.66 -10.60
N SER A 116 -2.39 -1.50 -11.40
CA SER A 116 -2.47 -1.34 -12.88
C SER A 116 -1.11 -1.18 -13.57
N THR A 117 -0.11 -1.95 -13.17
CA THR A 117 1.26 -1.82 -13.72
C THR A 117 1.43 -2.46 -15.10
N ALA A 118 0.53 -3.36 -15.53
CA ALA A 118 0.77 -4.23 -16.68
C ALA A 118 0.76 -3.53 -18.03
N ASN A 119 0.04 -2.41 -18.18
CA ASN A 119 -0.23 -1.78 -19.48
C ASN A 119 0.20 -0.31 -19.54
N ASN A 120 1.27 0.06 -18.87
CA ASN A 120 1.82 1.42 -18.94
C ASN A 120 3.26 1.42 -19.49
N GLN A 121 3.73 2.61 -19.88
CA GLN A 121 5.04 2.75 -20.55
C GLN A 121 6.24 2.31 -19.67
N TYR A 122 6.10 2.28 -18.34
CA TYR A 122 7.15 1.87 -17.40
C TYR A 122 6.83 0.59 -16.64
N GLY A 123 5.86 -0.20 -17.10
CA GLY A 123 5.34 -1.36 -16.36
C GLY A 123 6.39 -2.40 -15.99
N SER A 124 7.33 -2.71 -16.88
CA SER A 124 8.42 -3.65 -16.59
C SER A 124 9.39 -3.11 -15.53
N ILE A 125 9.64 -1.80 -15.55
CA ILE A 125 10.51 -1.13 -14.55
C ILE A 125 9.80 -1.07 -13.20
N CYS A 126 8.49 -0.81 -13.18
CA CYS A 126 7.67 -0.87 -11.96
C CYS A 126 7.73 -2.25 -11.31
N SER A 127 7.60 -3.32 -12.11
CA SER A 127 7.70 -4.70 -11.61
C SER A 127 9.07 -4.98 -11.00
N SER A 128 10.14 -4.58 -11.68
CA SER A 128 11.51 -4.73 -11.17
C SER A 128 11.75 -3.93 -9.88
N ALA A 129 11.23 -2.71 -9.78
CA ALA A 129 11.31 -1.89 -8.57
C ALA A 129 10.60 -2.56 -7.38
N LEU A 130 9.41 -3.11 -7.62
CA LEU A 130 8.65 -3.83 -6.60
C LEU A 130 9.37 -5.11 -6.15
N ASP A 131 9.95 -5.85 -7.09
CA ASP A 131 10.72 -7.07 -6.77
C ASP A 131 11.96 -6.74 -5.91
N GLN A 132 12.62 -5.60 -6.13
CA GLN A 132 13.68 -5.12 -5.24
C GLN A 132 13.17 -4.86 -3.82
N ALA A 133 12.04 -4.16 -3.67
CA ALA A 133 11.45 -3.90 -2.36
C ALA A 133 11.15 -5.21 -1.60
N ARG A 134 10.61 -6.21 -2.28
CA ARG A 134 10.33 -7.54 -1.73
C ARG A 134 11.62 -8.29 -1.36
N GLN A 135 12.59 -8.30 -2.26
CA GLN A 135 13.87 -8.99 -2.07
C GLN A 135 14.63 -8.43 -0.86
N PHE A 136 14.68 -7.11 -0.72
CA PHE A 136 15.36 -6.42 0.37
C PHE A 136 14.49 -6.23 1.61
N LYS A 137 13.24 -6.71 1.59
CA LYS A 137 12.27 -6.61 2.70
C LYS A 137 12.13 -5.18 3.22
N LEU A 138 11.80 -4.25 2.33
CA LEU A 138 11.68 -2.83 2.66
C LEU A 138 10.25 -2.46 3.05
N ASN A 139 10.09 -1.71 4.13
CA ASN A 139 8.85 -1.11 4.61
C ASN A 139 7.64 -2.07 4.56
N LEU A 140 6.67 -1.89 3.67
CA LEU A 140 5.49 -2.77 3.51
C LEU A 140 5.82 -4.25 3.31
N TYR A 141 7.02 -4.55 2.82
CA TYR A 141 7.50 -5.91 2.54
C TYR A 141 8.50 -6.42 3.57
N SER A 142 8.72 -5.65 4.66
CA SER A 142 9.69 -6.00 5.72
C SER A 142 9.23 -7.14 6.61
N GLY A 143 7.91 -7.36 6.72
CA GLY A 143 7.32 -8.22 7.73
C GLY A 143 7.45 -7.66 9.16
N GLN A 144 7.84 -6.39 9.29
CA GLN A 144 7.96 -5.70 10.58
C GLN A 144 6.82 -4.70 10.75
N PRO A 145 6.34 -4.47 11.97
CA PRO A 145 5.41 -3.39 12.26
C PRO A 145 5.99 -2.03 11.88
N ASP A 146 5.12 -1.14 11.42
CA ASP A 146 5.47 0.25 11.21
C ASP A 146 5.65 0.95 12.56
N PRO A 147 6.84 1.51 12.88
CA PRO A 147 7.11 2.11 14.18
C PRO A 147 6.27 3.37 14.45
N ASP A 148 5.75 4.01 13.41
CA ASP A 148 4.98 5.25 13.51
C ASP A 148 3.45 5.01 13.46
N PHE A 149 3.02 3.74 13.40
CA PHE A 149 1.61 3.38 13.34
C PHE A 149 1.08 2.91 14.69
N TYR A 150 -0.07 3.43 15.11
CA TYR A 150 -0.74 3.00 16.34
C TYR A 150 -1.57 1.74 16.11
N TYR A 151 -1.13 0.63 16.64
CA TYR A 151 -1.79 -0.68 16.50
C TYR A 151 -2.91 -0.95 17.52
N GLY A 152 -3.13 -0.04 18.47
CA GLY A 152 -4.10 -0.23 19.55
C GLY A 152 -3.66 -1.31 20.55
N ASP A 153 -4.64 -1.92 21.23
CA ASP A 153 -4.39 -2.92 22.29
C ASP A 153 -4.27 -4.35 21.75
N ALA A 154 -3.91 -4.53 20.50
CA ALA A 154 -3.74 -5.85 19.91
C ALA A 154 -2.46 -6.52 20.40
N ILE A 155 -2.54 -7.81 20.73
CA ILE A 155 -1.38 -8.62 21.10
C ILE A 155 -0.66 -9.03 19.80
N GLU A 156 0.60 -8.59 19.64
CA GLU A 156 1.42 -9.00 18.51
C GLU A 156 1.85 -10.46 18.64
N LEU A 157 1.59 -11.26 17.60
CA LEU A 157 1.88 -12.68 17.58
C LEU A 157 2.44 -13.10 16.22
N THR A 158 3.21 -14.16 16.21
CA THR A 158 3.46 -14.93 14.98
C THR A 158 2.28 -15.86 14.70
N LEU A 159 2.07 -16.24 13.44
CA LEU A 159 1.07 -17.27 13.11
C LEU A 159 1.39 -18.62 13.74
N ARG A 160 2.67 -18.93 13.96
CA ARG A 160 3.10 -20.11 14.73
C ARG A 160 2.52 -20.07 16.15
N GLU A 161 2.76 -18.98 16.88
CA GLU A 161 2.29 -18.83 18.27
C GLU A 161 0.77 -18.93 18.35
N LEU A 162 0.08 -18.20 17.48
CA LEU A 162 -1.38 -18.20 17.40
C LEU A 162 -1.96 -19.60 17.09
N ARG A 163 -1.33 -20.35 16.17
CA ARG A 163 -1.80 -21.69 15.76
C ARG A 163 -1.45 -22.79 16.75
N CYS A 164 -0.35 -22.65 17.47
CA CYS A 164 0.04 -23.61 18.51
C CYS A 164 -0.79 -23.45 19.80
N HIS A 165 -1.24 -22.24 20.11
CA HIS A 165 -1.93 -21.91 21.36
C HIS A 165 -3.16 -21.03 21.17
N PRO A 166 -4.09 -21.34 20.24
CA PRO A 166 -5.21 -20.44 19.91
C PRO A 166 -6.16 -20.22 21.09
N GLU A 167 -6.35 -21.20 21.96
CA GLU A 167 -7.18 -21.13 23.16
C GLU A 167 -6.70 -20.09 24.18
N ALA A 168 -5.38 -19.84 24.25
CA ALA A 168 -4.81 -18.83 25.13
C ALA A 168 -5.20 -17.41 24.71
N TYR A 169 -5.58 -17.23 23.45
CA TYR A 169 -5.94 -15.97 22.85
C TYR A 169 -7.44 -15.84 22.55
N GLN A 170 -8.26 -16.81 22.91
CA GLN A 170 -9.70 -16.77 22.65
C GLN A 170 -10.32 -15.47 23.16
N ASN A 171 -11.12 -14.81 22.32
CA ASN A 171 -11.76 -13.52 22.53
C ASN A 171 -10.79 -12.33 22.77
N LYS A 172 -9.50 -12.52 22.57
CA LYS A 172 -8.53 -11.43 22.62
C LYS A 172 -8.29 -10.87 21.21
N LYS A 173 -7.99 -9.58 21.16
CA LYS A 173 -7.57 -8.88 19.94
C LYS A 173 -6.08 -9.17 19.70
N VAL A 174 -5.78 -9.70 18.54
CA VAL A 174 -4.42 -10.06 18.13
C VAL A 174 -4.06 -9.39 16.80
N ALA A 175 -2.76 -9.29 16.55
CA ALA A 175 -2.22 -8.80 15.30
C ALA A 175 -1.07 -9.70 14.82
N PHE A 176 -1.04 -9.97 13.50
CA PHE A 176 0.01 -10.78 12.86
C PHE A 176 0.14 -10.44 11.38
N ASN A 177 1.29 -10.77 10.81
CA ASN A 177 1.57 -10.62 9.38
C ASN A 177 1.49 -11.98 8.67
N GLY A 178 1.11 -11.93 7.38
CA GLY A 178 1.10 -13.12 6.54
C GLY A 178 0.72 -12.80 5.10
N ILE A 179 0.70 -13.83 4.27
CA ILE A 179 0.34 -13.76 2.86
C ILE A 179 -1.07 -14.32 2.68
N VAL A 180 -1.93 -13.62 1.98
CA VAL A 180 -3.23 -14.15 1.56
C VAL A 180 -3.01 -15.22 0.52
N THR A 181 -3.44 -16.46 0.80
CA THR A 181 -3.26 -17.60 -0.11
C THR A 181 -4.55 -18.03 -0.79
N LEU A 182 -5.68 -17.84 -0.13
CA LEU A 182 -7.00 -18.23 -0.64
C LEU A 182 -8.05 -17.19 -0.21
N ALA A 183 -8.98 -16.88 -1.13
CA ALA A 183 -10.20 -16.13 -0.84
C ALA A 183 -11.41 -17.01 -1.12
N HIS A 184 -12.32 -17.13 -0.15
CA HIS A 184 -13.55 -17.91 -0.27
C HIS A 184 -14.69 -17.28 0.53
N ASN A 185 -15.79 -16.94 -0.17
CA ASN A 185 -16.91 -16.22 0.42
C ASN A 185 -16.44 -14.94 1.14
N ASN A 186 -16.84 -14.75 2.40
CA ASN A 186 -16.48 -13.60 3.23
C ASN A 186 -15.27 -13.90 4.14
N SER A 187 -14.36 -14.74 3.67
CA SER A 187 -13.15 -15.14 4.40
C SER A 187 -11.95 -15.20 3.47
N VAL A 188 -10.78 -15.00 4.04
CA VAL A 188 -9.51 -15.32 3.39
C VAL A 188 -8.70 -16.25 4.27
N TYR A 189 -7.78 -16.99 3.65
CA TYR A 189 -6.77 -17.76 4.36
C TYR A 189 -5.45 -17.00 4.31
N VAL A 190 -4.84 -16.81 5.47
CA VAL A 190 -3.57 -16.08 5.59
C VAL A 190 -2.52 -17.02 6.16
N GLU A 191 -1.37 -17.10 5.50
CA GLU A 191 -0.28 -18.01 5.82
C GLU A 191 1.04 -17.25 6.02
N SER A 192 1.90 -17.80 6.86
CA SER A 192 3.27 -17.33 7.06
C SER A 192 4.21 -18.50 7.25
N LEU A 193 5.37 -18.44 6.60
CA LEU A 193 6.46 -19.37 6.82
C LEU A 193 7.18 -18.99 8.13
N ASP A 194 7.22 -19.91 9.07
CA ASP A 194 8.07 -19.78 10.25
C ASP A 194 9.52 -20.15 9.87
N ALA A 195 10.39 -19.14 9.86
CA ALA A 195 11.78 -19.33 9.41
C ALA A 195 12.61 -20.25 10.33
N GLU A 196 12.22 -20.39 11.58
CA GLU A 196 12.93 -21.22 12.55
C GLU A 196 12.63 -22.71 12.34
N SER A 197 11.36 -23.07 12.14
CA SER A 197 10.94 -24.46 11.95
C SER A 197 10.85 -24.89 10.49
N GLY A 198 10.80 -23.95 9.55
CA GLY A 198 10.53 -24.20 8.14
C GLY A 198 9.09 -24.62 7.83
N ILE A 199 8.17 -24.46 8.80
CA ILE A 199 6.76 -24.86 8.68
C ILE A 199 5.92 -23.65 8.29
N VAL A 200 4.95 -23.85 7.39
CA VAL A 200 3.94 -22.86 7.06
C VAL A 200 2.77 -22.99 8.04
N PHE A 201 2.43 -21.91 8.72
CA PHE A 201 1.26 -21.78 9.58
C PHE A 201 0.22 -20.90 8.91
N GLY A 202 -1.07 -21.28 9.03
CA GLY A 202 -2.14 -20.51 8.42
C GLY A 202 -3.40 -20.48 9.28
N ILE A 203 -4.21 -19.43 9.10
CA ILE A 203 -5.48 -19.25 9.78
C ILE A 203 -6.53 -18.63 8.87
N SER A 204 -7.78 -18.99 9.07
CA SER A 204 -8.92 -18.35 8.43
C SER A 204 -9.20 -16.99 9.04
N VAL A 205 -9.40 -15.98 8.20
CA VAL A 205 -9.78 -14.62 8.60
C VAL A 205 -11.16 -14.34 8.02
N TYR A 206 -12.17 -14.33 8.88
CA TYR A 206 -13.55 -14.01 8.52
C TYR A 206 -13.80 -12.52 8.65
N TYR A 207 -14.04 -11.85 7.53
CA TYR A 207 -14.30 -10.42 7.49
C TYR A 207 -15.80 -10.09 7.34
N GLY A 208 -16.66 -11.08 7.10
CA GLY A 208 -18.10 -10.90 7.01
C GLY A 208 -18.50 -9.88 5.94
N PHE A 209 -19.26 -8.87 6.36
CA PHE A 209 -19.69 -7.75 5.51
C PHE A 209 -18.99 -6.43 5.90
N ASN A 210 -17.96 -6.49 6.74
CA ASN A 210 -17.29 -5.30 7.29
C ASN A 210 -16.33 -4.65 6.31
N LEU A 211 -15.93 -5.36 5.26
CA LEU A 211 -14.98 -4.86 4.27
C LEU A 211 -15.64 -4.61 2.92
N SER A 212 -15.24 -3.52 2.28
CA SER A 212 -15.64 -3.15 0.93
C SER A 212 -14.53 -2.37 0.24
N GLY A 213 -14.60 -2.24 -1.09
CA GLY A 213 -13.68 -1.42 -1.85
C GLY A 213 -12.20 -1.77 -1.62
N LYS A 214 -11.41 -0.82 -1.15
CA LYS A 214 -9.97 -1.00 -0.88
C LYS A 214 -9.67 -2.10 0.15
N GLY A 215 -10.49 -2.22 1.18
CA GLY A 215 -10.32 -3.26 2.19
C GLY A 215 -10.39 -4.67 1.60
N LEU A 216 -11.30 -4.91 0.66
CA LEU A 216 -11.38 -6.19 -0.06
C LEU A 216 -10.21 -6.37 -1.02
N SER A 217 -9.78 -5.33 -1.71
CA SER A 217 -8.67 -5.43 -2.67
C SER A 217 -7.34 -5.78 -2.02
N ILE A 218 -7.13 -5.38 -0.77
CA ILE A 218 -5.94 -5.75 0.00
C ILE A 218 -5.92 -7.26 0.26
N LEU A 219 -7.07 -7.88 0.45
CA LEU A 219 -7.21 -9.33 0.72
C LEU A 219 -7.15 -10.18 -0.56
N THR A 220 -6.52 -9.70 -1.62
CA THR A 220 -6.28 -10.49 -2.82
C THR A 220 -5.16 -11.51 -2.60
N PRO A 221 -5.33 -12.78 -3.05
CA PRO A 221 -4.28 -13.79 -2.96
C PRO A 221 -2.95 -13.32 -3.53
N GLY A 222 -1.87 -13.58 -2.81
CA GLY A 222 -0.51 -13.13 -3.09
C GLY A 222 -0.10 -11.83 -2.37
N ASN A 223 -1.04 -11.09 -1.80
CA ASN A 223 -0.70 -9.90 -1.03
C ASN A 223 -0.18 -10.27 0.37
N GLU A 224 0.86 -9.59 0.78
CA GLU A 224 1.30 -9.57 2.16
C GLU A 224 0.45 -8.57 2.95
N VAL A 225 -0.11 -9.04 4.06
CA VAL A 225 -1.08 -8.29 4.85
C VAL A 225 -0.74 -8.36 6.34
N ARG A 226 -1.12 -7.30 7.05
CA ARG A 226 -1.20 -7.32 8.50
C ARG A 226 -2.68 -7.43 8.89
N ILE A 227 -2.99 -8.44 9.67
CA ILE A 227 -4.34 -8.71 10.17
C ILE A 227 -4.42 -8.29 11.64
N VAL A 228 -5.48 -7.55 11.98
CA VAL A 228 -5.87 -7.24 13.35
C VAL A 228 -7.31 -7.67 13.55
N GLY A 229 -7.56 -8.53 14.52
CA GLY A 229 -8.90 -9.05 14.78
C GLY A 229 -8.97 -9.87 16.06
N SER A 230 -10.15 -10.42 16.34
CA SER A 230 -10.43 -11.21 17.53
C SER A 230 -10.29 -12.70 17.24
N VAL A 231 -9.62 -13.44 18.13
CA VAL A 231 -9.53 -14.91 18.04
C VAL A 231 -10.84 -15.54 18.46
N GLN A 232 -11.44 -16.33 17.59
CA GLN A 232 -12.70 -17.02 17.85
C GLN A 232 -12.64 -18.49 17.45
N TYR A 233 -13.30 -19.33 18.22
CA TYR A 233 -13.57 -20.72 17.84
C TYR A 233 -14.90 -20.79 17.10
N TYR A 234 -14.89 -21.21 15.85
CA TYR A 234 -16.07 -21.41 15.02
C TYR A 234 -16.54 -22.86 15.13
N ALA A 235 -17.51 -23.10 16.02
CA ALA A 235 -17.97 -24.44 16.36
C ALA A 235 -18.55 -25.21 15.16
N ALA A 236 -19.29 -24.56 14.26
CA ALA A 236 -19.87 -25.21 13.10
C ALA A 236 -18.84 -25.73 12.08
N GLY A 237 -17.65 -25.12 12.04
CA GLY A 237 -16.54 -25.53 11.18
C GLY A 237 -15.44 -26.25 11.94
N ASP A 238 -15.57 -26.44 13.24
CA ASP A 238 -14.57 -27.05 14.14
C ASP A 238 -13.17 -26.43 13.92
N GLN A 239 -13.11 -25.10 13.91
CA GLN A 239 -11.85 -24.39 13.60
C GLN A 239 -11.70 -23.08 14.37
N TRP A 240 -10.43 -22.70 14.60
CA TRP A 240 -10.08 -21.38 15.05
C TRP A 240 -10.01 -20.41 13.85
N GLN A 241 -10.54 -19.22 14.05
CA GLN A 241 -10.52 -18.15 13.04
C GLN A 241 -10.29 -16.79 13.68
N ILE A 242 -9.93 -15.82 12.85
CA ILE A 242 -9.95 -14.42 13.22
C ILE A 242 -11.24 -13.79 12.70
N SER A 243 -11.88 -12.98 13.53
CA SER A 243 -13.07 -12.20 13.20
C SER A 243 -12.92 -10.75 13.67
N ASP A 244 -13.97 -9.96 13.53
CA ASP A 244 -14.01 -8.54 13.91
C ASP A 244 -12.90 -7.71 13.23
N VAL A 245 -12.47 -8.14 12.04
CA VAL A 245 -11.54 -7.39 11.23
C VAL A 245 -12.24 -6.22 10.54
N SER A 246 -11.57 -5.10 10.47
CA SER A 246 -12.04 -3.90 9.77
C SER A 246 -10.90 -3.26 8.99
N TYR A 247 -11.26 -2.52 7.97
CA TYR A 247 -10.31 -1.72 7.19
C TYR A 247 -10.19 -0.33 7.76
#